data_675305eb783114e512f1b4492bc54d33
#
_entry.id   675305eb783114e512f1b4492bc54d33
#
_cell.length_a   1.000
_cell.length_b   1.000
_cell.length_c   1.000
_cell.angle_alpha   90.00
_cell.angle_beta   90.00
_cell.angle_gamma   90.00
#
_symmetry.space_group_name_H-M   'P 1'
#
loop_
_entity.id
_entity.type
_entity.pdbx_description
1 polymer ?
#
loop_
_entity_poly.entity_id
_entity_poly.type
_entity_poly.pdbx_seq_one_letter_code
_entity_poly.pdbx_strand_id
1 'polypeptide(L)'
;MMQPKRTKYRKQFKGRNGGLAQRGSSVSFGEFGLKATSRARMTAREIEAARRAMTRYVKRGGQVWIRVFPDVPVSKKPLEVRMGSGKGNVEYYVARVQPGKVLFEMEGVTEEIAREAFRLAASKLSVETMFVKRQVR
;
A
#
# COMPACT_ATOMS: atom_id res chain seq x y z
N MET A 1 -13.81 -3.47 -2.75
CA MET A 1 -12.53 -2.81 -2.47
C MET A 1 -11.97 -3.34 -1.15
N MET A 2 -10.66 -3.33 -0.98
CA MET A 2 -10.02 -3.89 0.22
C MET A 2 -10.43 -3.13 1.47
N GLN A 3 -10.93 -3.87 2.46
CA GLN A 3 -11.24 -3.32 3.79
C GLN A 3 -11.35 -4.48 4.77
N PRO A 4 -11.18 -4.22 6.09
CA PRO A 4 -11.31 -5.29 7.09
C PRO A 4 -12.74 -5.83 7.14
N LYS A 5 -12.87 -7.15 7.26
CA LYS A 5 -14.18 -7.79 7.47
C LYS A 5 -14.71 -7.54 8.86
N ARG A 6 -13.83 -7.53 9.86
CA ARG A 6 -14.14 -7.24 11.27
C ARG A 6 -13.10 -6.31 11.84
N THR A 7 -13.53 -5.43 12.72
CA THR A 7 -12.64 -4.52 13.42
C THR A 7 -12.90 -4.60 14.92
N LYS A 8 -11.83 -4.54 15.71
CA LYS A 8 -11.93 -4.48 17.17
C LYS A 8 -12.53 -3.13 17.59
N TYR A 9 -12.13 -2.07 16.91
CA TYR A 9 -12.66 -0.73 17.08
C TYR A 9 -13.08 -0.18 15.73
N ARG A 10 -14.27 0.43 15.68
CA ARG A 10 -14.78 1.01 14.43
C ARG A 10 -13.96 2.22 13.99
N LYS A 11 -13.53 3.04 14.93
CA LYS A 11 -12.76 4.25 14.69
C LYS A 11 -11.45 4.19 15.45
N GLN A 12 -10.43 4.86 14.92
CA GLN A 12 -9.11 4.90 15.55
C GLN A 12 -8.57 6.33 15.52
N PHE A 13 -7.62 6.60 16.41
CA PHE A 13 -6.88 7.86 16.39
C PHE A 13 -6.00 7.90 15.14
N LYS A 14 -5.86 9.11 14.59
CA LYS A 14 -5.01 9.34 13.41
C LYS A 14 -3.55 8.95 13.70
N GLY A 15 -3.04 9.33 14.86
CA GLY A 15 -1.67 9.07 15.26
C GLY A 15 -0.64 9.76 14.39
N ARG A 16 0.62 9.46 14.65
CA ARG A 16 1.76 9.89 13.84
C ARG A 16 2.36 8.65 13.17
N ASN A 17 2.60 8.74 11.87
CA ASN A 17 3.18 7.66 11.10
C ASN A 17 4.70 7.77 11.09
N GLY A 18 5.31 7.75 12.28
CA GLY A 18 6.75 7.91 12.44
C GLY A 18 7.52 6.59 12.43
N GLY A 19 8.84 6.69 12.38
CA GLY A 19 9.74 5.53 12.42
C GLY A 19 10.00 4.88 11.07
N LEU A 20 10.78 3.82 11.08
CA LEU A 20 11.14 3.03 9.90
C LEU A 20 10.48 1.66 9.98
N ALA A 21 10.20 1.07 8.83
CA ALA A 21 9.63 -0.27 8.77
C ALA A 21 10.64 -1.30 9.23
N GLN A 22 10.26 -2.13 10.20
CA GLN A 22 11.08 -3.24 10.69
C GLN A 22 10.54 -4.59 10.21
N ARG A 23 9.23 -4.69 10.02
CA ARG A 23 8.58 -5.87 9.47
C ARG A 23 8.15 -5.57 8.03
N GLY A 24 8.23 -6.59 7.16
CA GLY A 24 7.88 -6.42 5.77
C GLY A 24 8.83 -5.50 5.02
N SER A 25 10.10 -5.44 5.42
CA SER A 25 11.12 -4.59 4.82
C SER A 25 12.00 -5.32 3.80
N SER A 26 11.79 -6.60 3.59
CA SER A 26 12.54 -7.41 2.62
C SER A 26 11.59 -8.20 1.71
N VAL A 27 12.08 -8.51 0.51
CA VAL A 27 11.35 -9.33 -0.45
C VAL A 27 11.35 -10.77 0.06
N SER A 28 10.16 -11.35 0.29
CA SER A 28 10.01 -12.66 0.91
C SER A 28 9.31 -13.69 0.02
N PHE A 29 8.36 -13.27 -0.81
CA PHE A 29 7.55 -14.17 -1.62
C PHE A 29 8.01 -14.24 -3.07
N GLY A 30 8.44 -13.12 -3.65
CA GLY A 30 8.82 -13.02 -5.05
C GLY A 30 10.31 -12.80 -5.24
N GLU A 31 10.69 -12.47 -6.48
CA GLU A 31 12.06 -12.14 -6.85
C GLU A 31 12.32 -10.64 -6.81
N PHE A 32 11.28 -9.84 -7.09
CA PHE A 32 11.34 -8.38 -7.20
C PHE A 32 10.31 -7.75 -6.30
N GLY A 33 10.60 -6.53 -5.85
CA GLY A 33 9.69 -5.80 -4.98
C GLY A 33 9.69 -4.31 -5.23
N LEU A 34 8.62 -3.66 -4.81
CA LEU A 34 8.50 -2.21 -4.77
C LEU A 34 8.49 -1.78 -3.31
N LYS A 35 9.51 -1.04 -2.91
CA LYS A 35 9.72 -0.65 -1.52
C LYS A 35 9.46 0.85 -1.37
N ALA A 36 8.76 1.22 -0.30
CA ALA A 36 8.50 2.62 0.02
C ALA A 36 9.77 3.30 0.54
N THR A 37 10.01 4.52 0.09
CA THR A 37 11.13 5.35 0.57
C THR A 37 10.64 6.58 1.32
N SER A 38 9.35 6.82 1.35
CA SER A 38 8.72 7.90 2.12
C SER A 38 7.57 7.37 2.95
N ARG A 39 6.97 8.24 3.76
CA ARG A 39 5.80 7.90 4.58
C ARG A 39 4.53 8.27 3.85
N ALA A 40 3.49 7.44 4.02
CA ALA A 40 2.19 7.75 3.48
C ALA A 40 1.10 6.95 4.18
N ARG A 41 -0.13 7.38 3.98
CA ARG A 41 -1.34 6.60 4.27
C ARG A 41 -1.96 6.22 2.94
N MET A 42 -1.69 5.00 2.51
CA MET A 42 -2.15 4.52 1.21
C MET A 42 -3.60 4.07 1.31
N THR A 43 -4.45 4.64 0.48
CA THR A 43 -5.87 4.26 0.44
C THR A 43 -6.06 2.93 -0.28
N ALA A 44 -7.19 2.27 -0.02
CA ALA A 44 -7.57 1.06 -0.74
C ALA A 44 -7.65 1.30 -2.25
N ARG A 45 -8.08 2.48 -2.66
CA ARG A 45 -8.15 2.86 -4.08
C ARG A 45 -6.77 2.94 -4.73
N GLU A 46 -5.79 3.51 -4.02
CA GLU A 46 -4.42 3.57 -4.53
C GLU A 46 -3.83 2.17 -4.71
N ILE A 47 -4.02 1.31 -3.72
CA ILE A 47 -3.54 -0.08 -3.76
C ILE A 47 -4.16 -0.82 -4.95
N GLU A 48 -5.47 -0.68 -5.13
CA GLU A 48 -6.18 -1.34 -6.24
C GLU A 48 -5.75 -0.79 -7.59
N ALA A 49 -5.56 0.53 -7.71
CA ALA A 49 -5.09 1.15 -8.94
C ALA A 49 -3.69 0.64 -9.32
N ALA A 50 -2.79 0.54 -8.35
CA ALA A 50 -1.44 0.02 -8.56
C ALA A 50 -1.48 -1.45 -8.98
N ARG A 51 -2.31 -2.26 -8.31
CA ARG A 51 -2.48 -3.67 -8.64
C ARG A 51 -2.95 -3.85 -10.09
N ARG A 52 -3.93 -3.08 -10.51
CA ARG A 52 -4.45 -3.13 -11.87
C ARG A 52 -3.40 -2.73 -12.90
N ALA A 53 -2.62 -1.69 -12.61
CA ALA A 53 -1.56 -1.22 -13.51
C ALA A 53 -0.50 -2.30 -13.70
N MET A 54 -0.04 -2.93 -12.63
CA MET A 54 0.93 -4.02 -12.68
C MET A 54 0.40 -5.23 -13.44
N THR A 55 -0.78 -5.68 -13.08
CA THR A 55 -1.41 -6.88 -13.66
C THR A 55 -1.66 -6.70 -15.15
N ARG A 56 -2.09 -5.51 -15.54
CA ARG A 56 -2.33 -5.19 -16.97
C ARG A 56 -1.04 -5.25 -17.76
N TYR A 57 0.05 -4.76 -17.22
CA TYR A 57 1.34 -4.74 -17.91
C TYR A 57 1.94 -6.15 -18.06
N VAL A 58 1.95 -6.94 -16.98
CA VAL A 58 2.49 -8.30 -17.03
C VAL A 58 1.51 -9.30 -17.66
N LYS A 59 0.27 -8.89 -17.82
CA LYS A 59 -0.81 -9.72 -18.39
C LYS A 59 -0.97 -11.01 -17.59
N ARG A 60 -0.84 -12.17 -18.23
CA ARG A 60 -0.99 -13.48 -17.57
C ARG A 60 0.34 -14.08 -17.13
N GLY A 61 1.45 -13.38 -17.39
CA GLY A 61 2.76 -13.82 -16.96
C GLY A 61 3.03 -13.44 -15.52
N GLY A 62 3.65 -14.32 -14.78
CA GLY A 62 4.09 -14.01 -13.44
C GLY A 62 3.01 -13.98 -12.39
N GLN A 63 3.43 -13.68 -11.17
CA GLN A 63 2.59 -13.61 -10.00
C GLN A 63 2.91 -12.35 -9.21
N VAL A 64 1.88 -11.73 -8.64
CA VAL A 64 2.00 -10.47 -7.88
C VAL A 64 1.45 -10.70 -6.48
N TRP A 65 2.19 -10.24 -5.47
CA TRP A 65 1.74 -10.24 -4.08
C TRP A 65 1.58 -8.80 -3.61
N ILE A 66 0.48 -8.55 -2.91
CA ILE A 66 0.23 -7.28 -2.24
C ILE A 66 0.61 -7.46 -0.77
N ARG A 67 1.62 -6.70 -0.30
CA ARG A 67 2.17 -6.83 1.04
C ARG A 67 1.57 -5.84 2.05
N VAL A 68 0.66 -4.99 1.61
CA VAL A 68 -0.01 -4.00 2.46
C VAL A 68 -1.51 -4.20 2.43
N PHE A 69 -2.17 -3.90 3.55
CA PHE A 69 -3.62 -3.99 3.65
C PHE A 69 -4.16 -2.75 4.36
N PRO A 70 -5.22 -2.12 3.82
CA PRO A 70 -5.79 -0.90 4.40
C PRO A 70 -6.72 -1.25 5.58
N ASP A 71 -6.17 -1.27 6.77
CA ASP A 71 -6.89 -1.65 7.98
C ASP A 71 -7.16 -0.49 8.95
N VAL A 72 -6.63 0.70 8.67
CA VAL A 72 -6.80 1.87 9.52
C VAL A 72 -7.96 2.71 9.01
N PRO A 73 -9.04 2.87 9.81
CA PRO A 73 -10.19 3.67 9.38
C PRO A 73 -9.87 5.16 9.41
N VAL A 74 -10.34 5.88 8.39
CA VAL A 74 -10.26 7.34 8.32
C VAL A 74 -11.66 7.90 8.38
N SER A 75 -11.90 8.76 9.36
CA SER A 75 -13.19 9.40 9.58
C SER A 75 -13.20 10.80 8.98
N LYS A 76 -14.36 11.21 8.47
CA LYS A 76 -14.55 12.54 7.91
C LYS A 76 -15.94 13.03 8.26
N LYS A 77 -16.03 14.29 8.67
CA LYS A 77 -17.32 14.94 8.89
C LYS A 77 -17.76 15.65 7.60
N PRO A 78 -19.07 15.69 7.31
CA PRO A 78 -19.57 16.50 6.19
C PRO A 78 -19.16 17.95 6.34
N LEU A 79 -19.01 18.66 5.21
CA LEU A 79 -18.58 20.06 5.18
C LEU A 79 -19.51 20.99 5.98
N GLU A 80 -20.81 20.65 6.01
CA GLU A 80 -21.84 21.47 6.64
C GLU A 80 -21.99 21.22 8.15
N VAL A 81 -21.29 20.22 8.69
CA VAL A 81 -21.37 19.86 10.11
C VAL A 81 -20.37 20.67 10.93
N ARG A 82 -20.87 21.26 12.04
CA ARG A 82 -19.99 22.01 12.94
C ARG A 82 -18.97 21.12 13.62
N MET A 83 -17.84 21.71 13.98
CA MET A 83 -16.82 21.02 14.76
C MET A 83 -17.33 20.67 16.14
N GLY A 84 -16.89 19.53 16.70
CA GLY A 84 -17.34 19.01 17.98
C GLY A 84 -18.40 17.93 17.83
N SER A 85 -19.04 17.54 18.92
CA SER A 85 -20.10 16.50 18.94
C SER A 85 -19.61 15.13 18.46
N GLY A 86 -18.34 14.79 18.76
CA GLY A 86 -17.78 13.48 18.47
C GLY A 86 -17.09 13.36 17.12
N LYS A 87 -16.50 12.19 16.91
CA LYS A 87 -15.75 11.87 15.71
C LYS A 87 -16.70 11.55 14.55
N GLY A 88 -16.35 12.00 13.34
CA GLY A 88 -17.12 11.71 12.15
C GLY A 88 -17.21 10.23 11.83
N ASN A 89 -18.04 9.88 10.86
CA ASN A 89 -18.18 8.50 10.39
C ASN A 89 -16.95 8.04 9.62
N VAL A 90 -16.70 6.73 9.67
CA VAL A 90 -15.64 6.11 8.87
C VAL A 90 -16.01 6.21 7.40
N GLU A 91 -15.14 6.83 6.61
CA GLU A 91 -15.36 7.04 5.18
C GLU A 91 -14.58 6.05 4.34
N TYR A 92 -13.33 5.77 4.72
CA TYR A 92 -12.47 4.84 3.99
C TYR A 92 -11.38 4.28 4.91
N TYR A 93 -10.61 3.33 4.39
CA TYR A 93 -9.52 2.68 5.13
C TYR A 93 -8.20 2.95 4.42
N VAL A 94 -7.13 3.03 5.20
CA VAL A 94 -5.77 3.25 4.69
C VAL A 94 -4.80 2.26 5.32
N ALA A 95 -3.69 2.02 4.62
CA ALA A 95 -2.53 1.34 5.17
C ALA A 95 -1.50 2.39 5.56
N ARG A 96 -1.01 2.34 6.78
CA ARG A 96 0.10 3.20 7.22
C ARG A 96 1.40 2.62 6.69
N VAL A 97 2.11 3.42 5.90
CA VAL A 97 3.36 3.00 5.26
C VAL A 97 4.51 3.82 5.81
N GLN A 98 5.54 3.12 6.25
CA GLN A 98 6.79 3.70 6.73
C GLN A 98 7.88 3.46 5.70
N PRO A 99 8.93 4.32 5.64
CA PRO A 99 10.06 4.07 4.76
C PRO A 99 10.69 2.69 5.03
N GLY A 100 10.97 1.96 3.97
CA GLY A 100 11.51 0.60 4.05
C GLY A 100 10.48 -0.51 3.89
N LYS A 101 9.19 -0.20 3.90
CA LYS A 101 8.14 -1.20 3.72
C LYS A 101 8.08 -1.66 2.27
N VAL A 102 8.10 -2.99 2.05
CA VAL A 102 7.84 -3.58 0.74
C VAL A 102 6.33 -3.60 0.52
N LEU A 103 5.89 -2.94 -0.53
CA LEU A 103 4.46 -2.75 -0.84
C LEU A 103 3.91 -3.88 -1.70
N PHE A 104 4.68 -4.26 -2.73
CA PHE A 104 4.29 -5.29 -3.69
C PHE A 104 5.50 -6.15 -4.01
N GLU A 105 5.24 -7.41 -4.37
CA GLU A 105 6.28 -8.32 -4.85
C GLU A 105 5.81 -8.97 -6.15
N MET A 106 6.77 -9.41 -6.96
CA MET A 106 6.50 -10.00 -8.26
C MET A 106 7.52 -11.10 -8.56
N GLU A 107 7.08 -12.14 -9.23
CA GLU A 107 7.98 -13.17 -9.76
C GLU A 107 7.44 -13.77 -11.05
N GLY A 108 8.28 -14.54 -11.75
CA GLY A 108 7.89 -15.18 -13.01
C GLY A 108 7.97 -14.27 -14.22
N VAL A 109 8.64 -13.12 -14.09
CA VAL A 109 8.87 -12.17 -15.19
C VAL A 109 10.33 -11.76 -15.18
N THR A 110 10.78 -11.17 -16.28
CA THR A 110 12.15 -10.63 -16.36
C THR A 110 12.24 -9.35 -15.52
N GLU A 111 13.48 -9.00 -15.16
CA GLU A 111 13.71 -7.77 -14.38
C GLU A 111 13.20 -6.53 -15.12
N GLU A 112 13.39 -6.48 -16.43
CA GLU A 112 12.94 -5.34 -17.25
C GLU A 112 11.42 -5.17 -17.18
N ILE A 113 10.70 -6.26 -17.31
CA ILE A 113 9.22 -6.26 -17.22
C ILE A 113 8.80 -5.85 -15.82
N ALA A 114 9.45 -6.40 -14.79
CA ALA A 114 9.13 -6.07 -13.41
C ALA A 114 9.37 -4.58 -13.11
N ARG A 115 10.48 -4.03 -13.58
CA ARG A 115 10.80 -2.60 -13.39
C ARG A 115 9.73 -1.70 -14.02
N GLU A 116 9.31 -2.01 -15.24
CA GLU A 116 8.30 -1.21 -15.92
C GLU A 116 6.93 -1.36 -15.26
N ALA A 117 6.55 -2.57 -14.88
CA ALA A 117 5.29 -2.81 -14.18
C ALA A 117 5.24 -2.01 -12.86
N PHE A 118 6.32 -2.03 -12.07
CA PHE A 118 6.39 -1.28 -10.83
C PHE A 118 6.44 0.23 -11.06
N ARG A 119 7.05 0.68 -12.14
CA ARG A 119 7.02 2.10 -12.50
C ARG A 119 5.59 2.58 -12.74
N LEU A 120 4.81 1.79 -13.47
CA LEU A 120 3.40 2.10 -13.71
C LEU A 120 2.59 2.06 -12.42
N ALA A 121 2.85 1.09 -11.56
CA ALA A 121 2.20 1.00 -10.26
C ALA A 121 2.53 2.20 -9.38
N ALA A 122 3.81 2.59 -9.33
CA ALA A 122 4.26 3.70 -8.51
C ALA A 122 3.60 5.02 -8.90
N SER A 123 3.25 5.21 -10.16
CA SER A 123 2.55 6.41 -10.61
C SER A 123 1.15 6.55 -10.03
N LYS A 124 0.58 5.48 -9.48
CA LYS A 124 -0.76 5.48 -8.84
C LYS A 124 -0.69 5.69 -7.34
N LEU A 125 0.50 5.73 -6.77
CA LEU A 125 0.71 5.78 -5.32
C LEU A 125 1.11 7.18 -4.87
N SER A 126 0.75 7.52 -3.63
CA SER A 126 1.12 8.78 -3.00
C SER A 126 2.48 8.72 -2.29
N VAL A 127 3.12 7.55 -2.29
CA VAL A 127 4.40 7.32 -1.62
C VAL A 127 5.51 7.24 -2.64
N GLU A 128 6.69 7.72 -2.29
CA GLU A 128 7.89 7.51 -3.10
C GLU A 128 8.38 6.09 -2.91
N THR A 129 8.86 5.49 -4.00
CA THR A 129 9.20 4.07 -4.03
C THR A 129 10.53 3.83 -4.73
N MET A 130 11.08 2.62 -4.50
CA MET A 130 12.26 2.14 -5.23
C MET A 130 12.07 0.67 -5.58
N PHE A 131 12.67 0.26 -6.68
CA PHE A 131 12.72 -1.14 -7.09
C PHE A 131 13.78 -1.88 -6.28
N VAL A 132 13.45 -3.08 -5.79
CA VAL A 132 14.38 -3.92 -5.05
C VAL A 132 14.31 -5.35 -5.57
N LYS A 133 15.40 -6.07 -5.40
CA LYS A 133 15.50 -7.48 -5.72
C LYS A 133 15.62 -8.29 -4.44
N ARG A 134 15.21 -9.56 -4.51
CA ARG A 134 15.42 -10.49 -3.41
C ARG A 134 16.91 -10.70 -3.21
N GLN A 135 17.36 -10.59 -1.96
CA GLN A 135 18.75 -10.86 -1.64
C GLN A 135 19.03 -12.36 -1.71
N VAL A 136 20.08 -12.71 -2.44
CA VAL A 136 20.57 -14.08 -2.50
C VAL A 136 21.61 -14.24 -1.41
N ARG A 137 21.38 -15.21 -0.52
CA ARG A 137 22.32 -15.56 0.54
C ARG A 137 23.25 -16.67 0.08
#